data_fb02b0de2fabf89d933ab4f0a9d4f49c
#
_entry.id   fb02b0de2fabf89d933ab4f0a9d4f49c
#
_cell.length_a   1.000
_cell.length_b   1.000
_cell.length_c   1.000
_cell.angle_alpha   90.00
_cell.angle_beta   90.00
_cell.angle_gamma   90.00
#
_symmetry.space_group_name_H-M   'P 1'
#
loop_
_entity.id
_entity.type
_entity.pdbx_description
1 polymer ?
#
loop_
_entity_poly.entity_id
_entity_poly.type
_entity_poly.pdbx_seq_one_letter_code
_entity_poly.pdbx_strand_id
1 'polypeptide(L)'
;MAGISDLPMLHDIDADYSPQYVKLARILRGKIESGQYQRGDTLPAADLASQYKVSVQVTRNALAMLAANGYVNGPGPFRSYRVIWQASA
;
A
#
# COMPACT_ATOMS: atom_id res chain seq x y z
N MET A 1 -1.78 14.63 30.69
CA MET A 1 -1.70 14.63 30.15
C MET A 1 -1.54 14.35 29.59
N ALA A 2 -1.53 14.30 29.67
CA ALA A 2 -1.30 14.24 28.90
C ALA A 2 -1.12 13.79 28.34
N GLY A 3 -1.26 13.73 28.52
CA GLY A 3 -1.08 13.60 27.85
C GLY A 3 -0.81 13.02 27.29
N ILE A 4 -1.10 12.82 27.37
CA ILE A 4 -0.88 12.58 26.72
C ILE A 4 -0.50 12.30 26.08
N SER A 5 -0.80 12.43 26.33
CA SER A 5 -0.36 12.54 25.56
C SER A 5 0.18 12.34 25.04
N ASP A 6 -0.17 12.23 25.58
CA ASP A 6 0.57 12.41 24.98
C ASP A 6 1.05 11.70 24.54
N LEU A 7 0.85 11.28 24.56
CA LEU A 7 1.39 10.91 23.98
C LEU A 7 2.20 10.64 23.48
N PRO A 8 2.30 10.13 23.53
CA PRO A 8 3.21 10.11 22.96
C PRO A 8 3.60 9.99 22.01
N MET A 9 3.51 10.18 21.86
CA MET A 9 3.81 10.27 21.11
C MET A 9 4.11 10.37 20.27
N LEU A 10 3.84 10.13 20.28
CA LEU A 10 3.88 10.61 19.43
C LEU A 10 4.77 11.20 18.77
N HIS A 11 4.98 11.68 19.18
CA HIS A 11 5.95 12.42 18.56
C HIS A 11 7.18 11.66 18.35
N ASP A 12 7.06 10.57 18.57
CA ASP A 12 8.02 9.63 18.21
C ASP A 12 7.88 9.39 16.73
N ILE A 13 8.54 10.20 15.98
CA ILE A 13 8.39 10.18 14.57
C ILE A 13 8.89 8.92 13.96
N ASP A 14 9.86 8.29 14.59
CA ASP A 14 10.39 7.05 14.08
C ASP A 14 9.45 5.89 14.33
N ALA A 15 8.54 6.04 15.25
CA ALA A 15 7.58 4.99 15.54
C ALA A 15 6.36 5.22 14.67
N ASP A 16 6.26 4.47 13.62
CA ASP A 16 5.14 4.56 12.73
C ASP A 16 4.05 3.60 13.21
N TYR A 17 2.99 4.16 13.77
CA TYR A 17 1.88 3.39 14.30
C TYR A 17 0.80 3.12 13.28
N SER A 18 1.05 3.43 12.03
CA SER A 18 0.11 3.13 10.97
C SER A 18 -0.12 1.63 10.87
N PRO A 19 -1.33 1.20 10.52
CA PRO A 19 -1.58 -0.22 10.25
C PRO A 19 -0.65 -0.75 9.16
N GLN A 20 -0.38 -2.04 9.22
CA GLN A 20 0.51 -2.69 8.27
C GLN A 20 0.11 -2.42 6.82
N TYR A 21 -1.18 -2.45 6.53
CA TYR A 21 -1.64 -2.27 5.15
C TYR A 21 -1.36 -0.86 4.65
N VAL A 22 -1.36 0.13 5.54
CA VAL A 22 -1.05 1.51 5.16
C VAL A 22 0.42 1.62 4.81
N LYS A 23 1.29 0.98 5.60
CA LYS A 23 2.73 0.98 5.32
C LYS A 23 3.02 0.31 3.99
N LEU A 24 2.37 -0.82 3.73
CA LEU A 24 2.54 -1.53 2.47
C LEU A 24 2.03 -0.68 1.31
N ALA A 25 0.89 -0.02 1.48
CA ALA A 25 0.35 0.83 0.42
C ALA A 25 1.33 1.95 0.07
N ARG A 26 1.99 2.54 1.07
CA ARG A 26 3.00 3.58 0.81
C ARG A 26 4.17 3.04 0.01
N ILE A 27 4.63 1.85 0.34
CA ILE A 27 5.73 1.22 -0.39
C ILE A 27 5.33 0.97 -1.84
N LEU A 28 4.17 0.39 -2.05
CA LEU A 28 3.68 0.07 -3.39
C LEU A 28 3.43 1.33 -4.20
N ARG A 29 2.88 2.37 -3.57
CA ARG A 29 2.68 3.64 -4.23
C ARG A 29 4.01 4.22 -4.73
N GLY A 30 5.03 4.16 -3.89
CA GLY A 30 6.35 4.64 -4.28
C GLY A 30 6.90 3.90 -5.47
N LYS A 31 6.68 2.59 -5.53
CA LYS A 31 7.15 1.79 -6.67
C LYS A 31 6.37 2.09 -7.94
N ILE A 32 5.09 2.42 -7.83
CA ILE A 32 4.29 2.83 -8.97
C ILE A 32 4.75 4.19 -9.46
N GLU A 33 4.92 5.14 -8.54
CA GLU A 33 5.32 6.50 -8.90
C GLU A 33 6.71 6.57 -9.47
N SER A 34 7.59 5.69 -9.05
CA SER A 34 8.95 5.65 -9.56
C SER A 34 9.08 4.94 -10.90
N GLY A 35 8.01 4.30 -11.36
CA GLY A 35 8.03 3.54 -12.60
C GLY A 35 8.49 2.10 -12.47
N GLN A 36 8.79 1.66 -11.25
CA GLN A 36 9.18 0.27 -11.03
C GLN A 36 8.02 -0.67 -11.34
N TYR A 37 6.80 -0.29 -10.95
CA TYR A 37 5.57 -0.92 -11.42
C TYR A 37 4.95 0.01 -12.43
N GLN A 38 4.82 -0.45 -13.65
CA GLN A 38 4.36 0.39 -14.75
C GLN A 38 2.89 0.16 -15.02
N ARG A 39 2.28 1.13 -15.68
CA ARG A 39 0.89 1.00 -16.07
C ARG A 39 0.68 -0.26 -16.89
N GLY A 40 -0.33 -1.03 -16.54
CA GLY A 40 -0.62 -2.31 -17.15
C GLY A 40 -0.06 -3.50 -16.42
N ASP A 41 0.87 -3.28 -15.50
CA ASP A 41 1.41 -4.38 -14.71
C ASP A 41 0.35 -4.94 -13.79
N THR A 42 0.38 -6.23 -13.59
CA THR A 42 -0.56 -6.93 -12.72
C THR A 42 0.12 -7.22 -11.38
N LEU A 43 -0.61 -6.94 -10.31
CA LEU A 43 -0.11 -7.13 -8.96
C LEU A 43 -0.97 -8.17 -8.25
N PRO A 44 -0.56 -9.46 -8.29
CA PRO A 44 -1.32 -10.50 -7.59
C PRO A 44 -1.11 -10.36 -6.08
N ALA A 45 -2.21 -10.34 -5.34
CA ALA A 45 -2.14 -10.12 -3.90
C ALA A 45 -1.33 -11.20 -3.19
N ALA A 46 -1.47 -12.45 -3.59
CA ALA A 46 -0.76 -13.55 -2.96
C ALA A 46 0.76 -13.43 -3.14
N ASP A 47 1.19 -13.01 -4.33
CA ASP A 47 2.61 -12.86 -4.61
C ASP A 47 3.21 -11.73 -3.78
N LEU A 48 2.50 -10.61 -3.68
CA LEU A 48 2.94 -9.49 -2.88
C LEU A 48 2.97 -9.85 -1.40
N ALA A 49 1.98 -10.59 -0.93
CA ALA A 49 1.93 -11.03 0.46
C ALA A 49 3.17 -11.86 0.79
N SER A 50 3.54 -12.76 -0.10
CA SER A 50 4.73 -13.58 0.08
C SER A 50 6.00 -12.73 0.04
N GLN A 51 6.08 -11.81 -0.90
CA GLN A 51 7.25 -10.96 -1.08
C GLN A 51 7.49 -10.08 0.13
N TYR A 52 6.45 -9.50 0.69
CA TYR A 52 6.57 -8.59 1.83
C TYR A 52 6.34 -9.27 3.17
N LYS A 53 6.09 -10.57 3.16
CA LYS A 53 5.93 -11.38 4.38
C LYS A 53 4.81 -10.84 5.25
N VAL A 54 3.68 -10.56 4.63
CA VAL A 54 2.46 -10.14 5.30
C VAL A 54 1.33 -11.05 4.87
N SER A 55 0.18 -10.93 5.52
CA SER A 55 -0.96 -11.74 5.14
C SER A 55 -1.54 -11.27 3.81
N VAL A 56 -2.24 -12.16 3.14
CA VAL A 56 -2.95 -11.81 1.90
C VAL A 56 -3.99 -10.73 2.19
N GLN A 57 -4.63 -10.78 3.35
CA GLN A 57 -5.63 -9.79 3.71
C GLN A 57 -5.01 -8.40 3.86
N VAL A 58 -3.84 -8.30 4.48
CA VAL A 58 -3.12 -7.04 4.58
C VAL A 58 -2.81 -6.49 3.20
N THR A 59 -2.35 -7.38 2.31
CA THR A 59 -2.02 -6.97 0.95
C THR A 59 -3.26 -6.50 0.18
N ARG A 60 -4.38 -7.21 0.33
CA ARG A 60 -5.63 -6.79 -0.32
C ARG A 60 -6.11 -5.45 0.20
N ASN A 61 -5.97 -5.22 1.50
CA ASN A 61 -6.35 -3.92 2.08
C ASN A 61 -5.47 -2.80 1.52
N ALA A 62 -4.17 -3.06 1.36
CA ALA A 62 -3.25 -2.09 0.78
C ALA A 62 -3.62 -1.78 -0.67
N LEU A 63 -3.90 -2.82 -1.45
CA LEU A 63 -4.27 -2.64 -2.85
C LEU A 63 -5.63 -1.93 -2.99
N ALA A 64 -6.57 -2.23 -2.09
CA ALA A 64 -7.86 -1.54 -2.08
C ALA A 64 -7.68 -0.05 -1.80
N MET A 65 -6.77 0.29 -0.89
CA MET A 65 -6.45 1.68 -0.60
C MET A 65 -5.87 2.37 -1.84
N LEU A 66 -4.98 1.69 -2.55
CA LEU A 66 -4.41 2.23 -3.77
C LEU A 66 -5.47 2.36 -4.87
N ALA A 67 -6.41 1.42 -4.93
CA ALA A 67 -7.51 1.51 -5.88
C ALA A 67 -8.40 2.71 -5.59
N ALA A 68 -8.68 2.97 -4.32
CA ALA A 68 -9.47 4.13 -3.93
C ALA A 68 -8.78 5.44 -4.30
N ASN A 69 -7.47 5.42 -4.44
CA ASN A 69 -6.69 6.62 -4.78
C ASN A 69 -6.26 6.66 -6.25
N GLY A 70 -6.77 5.76 -7.07
CA GLY A 70 -6.54 5.81 -8.51
C GLY A 70 -5.23 5.22 -9.00
N TYR A 71 -4.51 4.49 -8.17
CA TYR A 71 -3.24 3.90 -8.58
C TYR A 71 -3.41 2.55 -9.25
N VAL A 72 -4.38 1.77 -8.81
CA VAL A 72 -4.63 0.44 -9.36
C VAL A 72 -6.12 0.24 -9.56
N ASN A 73 -6.46 -0.78 -10.33
CA ASN A 73 -7.83 -1.16 -10.57
C ASN A 73 -7.98 -2.65 -10.24
N GLY A 74 -9.09 -3.01 -9.63
CA GLY A 74 -9.36 -4.38 -9.26
C GLY A 74 -10.26 -4.48 -8.05
N PRO A 75 -10.43 -5.69 -7.48
CA PRO A 75 -9.73 -6.91 -7.88
C PRO A 75 -10.28 -7.48 -9.18
N GLY A 76 -9.37 -8.03 -9.98
CA GLY A 76 -9.71 -8.76 -11.18
C GLY A 76 -9.58 -10.27 -10.94
N PRO A 77 -9.44 -11.04 -12.01
CA PRO A 77 -9.28 -12.50 -11.89
C PRO A 77 -8.11 -12.85 -10.97
N PHE A 78 -8.30 -13.89 -10.16
CA PHE A 78 -7.28 -14.38 -9.23
C PHE A 78 -6.88 -13.32 -8.20
N ARG A 79 -7.81 -12.40 -7.91
CA ARG A 79 -7.59 -11.34 -6.93
C ARG A 79 -6.35 -10.51 -7.25
N SER A 80 -6.12 -10.29 -8.53
CA SER A 80 -5.02 -9.43 -8.96
C SER A 80 -5.52 -8.02 -9.19
N TYR A 81 -4.61 -7.07 -9.08
CA TYR A 81 -4.88 -5.68 -9.36
C TYR A 81 -3.97 -5.24 -10.49
N ARG A 82 -4.43 -4.28 -11.26
CA ARG A 82 -3.66 -3.76 -12.39
C ARG A 82 -3.31 -2.31 -12.14
N VAL A 83 -2.07 -1.97 -12.39
CA VAL A 83 -1.61 -0.58 -12.27
C VAL A 83 -2.26 0.23 -13.39
N ILE A 84 -2.95 1.29 -13.00
CA ILE A 84 -3.58 2.21 -13.96
C ILE A 84 -3.01 3.62 -13.87
N TRP A 85 -2.25 3.90 -12.83
CA TRP A 85 -1.66 5.22 -12.61
C TRP A 85 -0.54 5.45 -13.62
N GLN A 86 -0.44 6.69 -14.07
CA GLN A 86 0.60 7.07 -15.00
C GLN A 86 1.06 8.47 -14.62
N ALA A 87 2.37 8.63 -14.54
CA ALA A 87 2.93 9.93 -14.23
C ALA A 87 2.55 10.93 -15.33
N SER A 88 2.18 12.13 -14.91
CA SER A 88 1.94 13.18 -15.87
C SER A 88 3.23 13.58 -16.54
N ALA A 89 3.17 13.72 -17.81
CA ALA A 89 4.34 14.14 -18.55
C ALA A 89 4.61 15.63 -18.32
#